data_a28bcca54b3054d9a7dcb828306746ab
#
_entry.id   a28bcca54b3054d9a7dcb828306746ab
#
_cell.length_a   1.000
_cell.length_b   1.000
_cell.length_c   1.000
_cell.angle_alpha   90.00
_cell.angle_beta   90.00
_cell.angle_gamma   90.00
#
_symmetry.space_group_name_H-M   'P 1'
#
loop_
_entity.id
_entity.type
_entity.pdbx_description
1 polymer ?
#
loop_
_entity_poly.entity_id
_entity_poly.type
_entity_poly.pdbx_seq_one_letter_code
_entity_poly.pdbx_strand_id
1 'polypeptide(L)'
;MDVPVYNADNEAKRLMVSDEGIRRELIALLGKEVYDKEGALNKPLLASYLFSAPEHVRQINAIIHPRVREDFIRWIGELKECEIAGMESAILYEAGFENTVDAVVMVYAPLELRVKRAMQRDNATEQQVRARILAQLDDEEKRSRADFTVLNDGTVPVSYTHLRAHETCADL
;
A
#
# COMPACT_ATOMS: atom_id res chain seq x y z
N MET A 1 -21.40 -12.94 -0.49
CA MET A 1 -21.01 -12.27 0.77
C MET A 1 -19.92 -11.29 0.38
N ASP A 2 -20.13 -10.00 0.64
CA ASP A 2 -19.10 -9.00 0.33
C ASP A 2 -18.09 -9.00 1.46
N VAL A 3 -16.81 -9.21 1.13
CA VAL A 3 -15.71 -9.14 2.09
C VAL A 3 -15.34 -7.66 2.28
N PRO A 4 -15.42 -7.11 3.50
CA PRO A 4 -14.96 -5.75 3.73
C PRO A 4 -13.45 -5.63 3.52
N VAL A 5 -13.02 -4.57 2.83
CA VAL A 5 -11.62 -4.33 2.49
C VAL A 5 -11.18 -2.95 2.98
N TYR A 6 -10.13 -2.93 3.79
CA TYR A 6 -9.45 -1.73 4.23
C TYR A 6 -8.41 -1.33 3.19
N ASN A 7 -8.61 -0.19 2.53
CA ASN A 7 -7.64 0.32 1.56
C ASN A 7 -6.61 1.20 2.28
N ALA A 8 -5.44 0.62 2.60
CA ALA A 8 -4.40 1.28 3.38
C ALA A 8 -3.88 2.58 2.74
N ASP A 9 -3.80 2.65 1.39
CA ASP A 9 -3.32 3.83 0.68
C ASP A 9 -4.31 5.01 0.77
N ASN A 10 -5.61 4.72 0.75
CA ASN A 10 -6.65 5.74 0.92
C ASN A 10 -6.77 6.19 2.37
N GLU A 11 -6.70 5.25 3.31
CA GLU A 11 -6.75 5.56 4.72
C GLU A 11 -5.50 6.34 5.18
N ALA A 12 -4.31 6.04 4.66
CA ALA A 12 -3.12 6.87 4.89
C ALA A 12 -3.34 8.32 4.46
N LYS A 13 -3.97 8.55 3.29
CA LYS A 13 -4.29 9.91 2.83
C LYS A 13 -5.33 10.60 3.73
N ARG A 14 -6.33 9.86 4.19
CA ARG A 14 -7.34 10.37 5.14
C ARG A 14 -6.69 10.75 6.46
N LEU A 15 -5.87 9.86 7.03
CA LEU A 15 -5.21 10.07 8.32
C LEU A 15 -4.21 11.23 8.29
N MET A 16 -3.47 11.44 7.19
CA MET A 16 -2.59 12.61 7.04
C MET A 16 -3.34 13.94 7.21
N VAL A 17 -4.65 13.99 6.96
CA VAL A 17 -5.46 15.20 7.12
C VAL A 17 -6.21 15.22 8.45
N SER A 18 -6.70 14.07 8.93
CA SER A 18 -7.62 13.98 10.06
C SER A 18 -6.96 13.60 11.38
N ASP A 19 -5.80 12.93 11.37
CA ASP A 19 -5.13 12.50 12.60
C ASP A 19 -4.23 13.63 13.16
N GLU A 20 -4.53 14.06 14.38
CA GLU A 20 -3.80 15.16 15.03
C GLU A 20 -2.34 14.80 15.35
N GLY A 21 -2.05 13.53 15.60
CA GLY A 21 -0.69 13.04 15.84
C GLY A 21 0.16 13.16 14.58
N ILE A 22 -0.33 12.64 13.45
CA ILE A 22 0.33 12.77 12.15
C ILE A 22 0.52 14.24 11.79
N ARG A 23 -0.52 15.06 11.93
CA ARG A 23 -0.45 16.50 11.61
C ARG A 23 0.65 17.19 12.40
N ARG A 24 0.72 16.95 13.71
CA ARG A 24 1.73 17.54 14.60
C ARG A 24 3.14 17.10 14.21
N GLU A 25 3.34 15.82 13.92
CA GLU A 25 4.65 15.28 13.54
C GLU A 25 5.08 15.78 12.15
N LEU A 26 4.17 15.85 11.17
CA LEU A 26 4.46 16.42 9.86
C LEU A 26 4.79 17.92 9.93
N ILE A 27 4.10 18.68 10.78
CA ILE A 27 4.41 20.10 11.02
C ILE A 27 5.78 20.25 11.68
N ALA A 28 6.13 19.39 12.62
CA ALA A 28 7.44 19.40 13.26
C ALA A 28 8.58 19.08 12.27
N LEU A 29 8.33 18.20 11.30
CA LEU A 29 9.31 17.77 10.30
C LEU A 29 9.44 18.76 9.13
N LEU A 30 8.33 19.28 8.62
CA LEU A 30 8.26 20.01 7.35
C LEU A 30 7.89 21.50 7.50
N GLY A 31 7.54 21.94 8.70
CA GLY A 31 7.04 23.29 8.95
C GLY A 31 5.51 23.40 8.78
N LYS A 32 4.96 24.56 9.21
CA LYS A 32 3.51 24.78 9.22
C LYS A 32 2.90 24.81 7.83
N GLU A 33 3.69 25.10 6.82
CA GLU A 33 3.30 25.21 5.41
C GLU A 33 2.92 23.85 4.77
N VAL A 34 3.15 22.74 5.50
CA VAL A 34 2.72 21.41 5.08
C VAL A 34 1.20 21.27 5.08
N TYR A 35 0.49 22.15 5.78
CA TYR A 35 -0.97 22.32 5.69
C TYR A 35 -1.32 23.76 5.32
N ASP A 36 -2.36 23.93 4.53
CA ASP A 36 -2.91 25.25 4.23
C ASP A 36 -3.81 25.77 5.38
N LYS A 37 -4.41 26.94 5.18
CA LYS A 37 -5.26 27.59 6.18
C LYS A 37 -6.57 26.83 6.43
N GLU A 38 -7.04 26.08 5.46
CA GLU A 38 -8.21 25.20 5.53
C GLU A 38 -7.88 23.83 6.13
N GLY A 39 -6.60 23.57 6.42
CA GLY A 39 -6.10 22.32 6.98
C GLY A 39 -5.87 21.20 5.95
N ALA A 40 -5.93 21.51 4.67
CA ALA A 40 -5.62 20.57 3.61
C ALA A 40 -4.10 20.40 3.45
N LEU A 41 -3.68 19.19 3.06
CA LEU A 41 -2.27 18.84 2.90
C LEU A 41 -1.67 19.54 1.66
N ASN A 42 -0.55 20.21 1.83
CA ASN A 42 0.25 20.80 0.75
C ASN A 42 1.01 19.67 0.01
N LYS A 43 0.31 19.02 -0.93
CA LYS A 43 0.85 17.89 -1.71
C LYS A 43 2.15 18.24 -2.47
N PRO A 44 2.30 19.43 -3.12
CA PRO A 44 3.55 19.81 -3.76
C PRO A 44 4.74 19.88 -2.81
N LEU A 45 4.57 20.44 -1.61
CA LEU A 45 5.62 20.52 -0.60
C LEU A 45 6.01 19.12 -0.13
N LEU A 46 5.04 18.28 0.23
CA LEU A 46 5.30 16.90 0.64
C LEU A 46 6.01 16.11 -0.46
N ALA A 47 5.55 16.22 -1.72
CA ALA A 47 6.17 15.55 -2.85
C ALA A 47 7.62 16.01 -3.05
N SER A 48 7.89 17.32 -3.00
CA SER A 48 9.24 17.87 -3.11
C SER A 48 10.16 17.30 -2.03
N TYR A 49 9.68 17.18 -0.80
CA TYR A 49 10.44 16.58 0.29
C TYR A 49 10.73 15.11 0.05
N LEU A 50 9.72 14.32 -0.31
CA LEU A 50 9.85 12.87 -0.58
C LEU A 50 10.84 12.57 -1.71
N PHE A 51 10.85 13.40 -2.78
CA PHE A 51 11.74 13.19 -3.92
C PHE A 51 13.17 13.71 -3.71
N SER A 52 13.44 14.48 -2.66
CA SER A 52 14.76 15.08 -2.45
C SER A 52 15.79 14.09 -1.86
N ALA A 53 15.36 13.06 -1.12
CA ALA A 53 16.23 11.99 -0.63
C ALA A 53 15.45 10.74 -0.20
N PRO A 54 16.02 9.51 -0.38
CA PRO A 54 15.39 8.27 0.07
C PRO A 54 15.11 8.22 1.58
N GLU A 55 15.93 8.91 2.37
CA GLU A 55 15.78 9.07 3.81
C GLU A 55 14.45 9.70 4.20
N HIS A 56 14.01 10.70 3.42
CA HIS A 56 12.79 11.43 3.68
C HIS A 56 11.53 10.55 3.54
N VAL A 57 11.58 9.60 2.61
CA VAL A 57 10.51 8.58 2.50
C VAL A 57 10.41 7.77 3.80
N ARG A 58 11.56 7.34 4.36
CA ARG A 58 11.58 6.60 5.63
C ARG A 58 11.03 7.41 6.79
N GLN A 59 11.38 8.69 6.87
CA GLN A 59 10.89 9.59 7.93
C GLN A 59 9.37 9.77 7.87
N ILE A 60 8.82 10.03 6.68
CA ILE A 60 7.37 10.16 6.48
C ILE A 60 6.66 8.84 6.79
N ASN A 61 7.20 7.71 6.32
CA ASN A 61 6.63 6.40 6.57
C ASN A 61 6.63 6.03 8.07
N ALA A 62 7.68 6.42 8.81
CA ALA A 62 7.75 6.21 10.25
C ALA A 62 6.66 6.96 11.03
N ILE A 63 6.17 8.08 10.50
CA ILE A 63 5.05 8.83 11.06
C ILE A 63 3.70 8.17 10.70
N ILE A 64 3.55 7.77 9.43
CA ILE A 64 2.24 7.37 8.89
C ILE A 64 1.92 5.90 9.18
N HIS A 65 2.86 4.96 8.95
CA HIS A 65 2.55 3.52 8.99
C HIS A 65 2.06 3.05 10.36
N PRO A 66 2.60 3.49 11.51
CA PRO A 66 2.05 3.09 12.81
C PRO A 66 0.59 3.49 12.98
N ARG A 67 0.22 4.69 12.51
CA ARG A 67 -1.15 5.20 12.62
C ARG A 67 -2.13 4.47 11.72
N VAL A 68 -1.68 4.12 10.50
CA VAL A 68 -2.48 3.27 9.59
C VAL A 68 -2.71 1.89 10.21
N ARG A 69 -1.68 1.31 10.85
CA ARG A 69 -1.82 0.02 11.54
C ARG A 69 -2.81 0.10 12.71
N GLU A 70 -2.72 1.13 13.55
CA GLU A 70 -3.64 1.36 14.66
C GLU A 70 -5.08 1.55 14.16
N ASP A 71 -5.26 2.30 13.08
CA ASP A 71 -6.56 2.55 12.46
C ASP A 71 -7.15 1.25 11.87
N PHE A 72 -6.33 0.43 11.20
CA PHE A 72 -6.74 -0.88 10.71
C PHE A 72 -7.19 -1.81 11.83
N ILE A 73 -6.42 -1.91 12.92
CA ILE A 73 -6.78 -2.76 14.06
C ILE A 73 -8.11 -2.31 14.68
N ARG A 74 -8.32 -1.01 14.79
CA ARG A 74 -9.59 -0.45 15.28
C ARG A 74 -10.74 -0.79 14.33
N TRP A 75 -10.55 -0.58 13.02
CA TRP A 75 -11.53 -0.87 11.99
C TRP A 75 -11.94 -2.35 12.00
N ILE A 76 -10.99 -3.29 12.12
CA ILE A 76 -11.28 -4.73 12.28
C ILE A 76 -12.13 -4.98 13.53
N GLY A 77 -11.79 -4.34 14.66
CA GLY A 77 -12.53 -4.49 15.91
C GLY A 77 -13.98 -3.97 15.86
N GLU A 78 -14.28 -3.08 14.93
CA GLU A 78 -15.63 -2.54 14.70
C GLU A 78 -16.48 -3.44 13.77
N LEU A 79 -15.86 -4.35 13.03
CA LEU A 79 -16.57 -5.29 12.16
C LEU A 79 -17.30 -6.34 13.00
N LYS A 80 -18.63 -6.31 12.92
CA LYS A 80 -19.49 -7.30 13.58
C LYS A 80 -19.83 -8.40 12.59
N GLU A 81 -19.85 -9.65 13.08
CA GLU A 81 -20.29 -10.82 12.31
C GLU A 81 -19.52 -11.03 10.99
N CYS A 82 -18.24 -10.63 10.94
CA CYS A 82 -17.41 -10.76 9.76
C CYS A 82 -16.33 -11.83 10.01
N GLU A 83 -16.38 -12.93 9.26
CA GLU A 83 -15.40 -14.01 9.37
C GLU A 83 -14.10 -13.70 8.62
N ILE A 84 -14.19 -12.90 7.56
CA ILE A 84 -13.06 -12.54 6.70
C ILE A 84 -13.11 -11.05 6.39
N ALA A 85 -11.98 -10.37 6.59
CA ALA A 85 -11.75 -9.00 6.17
C ALA A 85 -10.41 -8.90 5.44
N GLY A 86 -10.29 -7.99 4.48
CA GLY A 86 -9.08 -7.78 3.70
C GLY A 86 -8.39 -6.45 4.00
N MET A 87 -7.08 -6.41 3.83
CA MET A 87 -6.30 -5.18 3.69
C MET A 87 -5.69 -5.12 2.29
N GLU A 88 -5.93 -4.03 1.58
CA GLU A 88 -5.25 -3.73 0.31
C GLU A 88 -4.14 -2.71 0.56
N SER A 89 -2.91 -3.04 0.12
CA SER A 89 -1.78 -2.12 0.19
C SER A 89 -0.78 -2.40 -0.94
N ALA A 90 -0.32 -1.34 -1.61
CA ALA A 90 0.76 -1.44 -2.60
C ALA A 90 2.13 -1.69 -1.97
N ILE A 91 2.28 -1.40 -0.68
CA ILE A 91 3.53 -1.46 0.08
C ILE A 91 3.39 -2.29 1.37
N LEU A 92 2.63 -3.38 1.29
CA LEU A 92 2.29 -4.21 2.45
C LEU A 92 3.55 -4.69 3.22
N TYR A 93 4.53 -5.21 2.51
CA TYR A 93 5.78 -5.69 3.09
C TYR A 93 6.71 -4.55 3.54
N GLU A 94 6.82 -3.50 2.73
CA GLU A 94 7.65 -2.33 3.03
C GLU A 94 7.14 -1.59 4.29
N ALA A 95 5.84 -1.65 4.54
CA ALA A 95 5.19 -1.09 5.72
C ALA A 95 5.15 -2.05 6.92
N GLY A 96 5.55 -3.31 6.73
CA GLY A 96 5.50 -4.35 7.76
C GLY A 96 4.08 -4.76 8.14
N PHE A 97 3.10 -4.59 7.24
CA PHE A 97 1.70 -4.93 7.50
C PHE A 97 1.44 -6.44 7.43
N GLU A 98 2.34 -7.23 6.85
CA GLU A 98 2.25 -8.70 6.83
C GLU A 98 2.13 -9.30 8.24
N ASN A 99 2.65 -8.60 9.26
CA ASN A 99 2.54 -9.05 10.66
C ASN A 99 1.18 -8.74 11.32
N THR A 100 0.25 -8.12 10.57
CA THR A 100 -1.08 -7.76 11.07
C THR A 100 -2.22 -8.50 10.39
N VAL A 101 -1.87 -9.44 9.51
CA VAL A 101 -2.82 -10.26 8.74
C VAL A 101 -2.47 -11.74 8.89
N ASP A 102 -3.45 -12.62 8.73
CA ASP A 102 -3.25 -14.08 8.88
C ASP A 102 -2.68 -14.71 7.61
N ALA A 103 -2.93 -14.10 6.43
CA ALA A 103 -2.43 -14.57 5.15
C ALA A 103 -2.28 -13.40 4.16
N VAL A 104 -1.31 -13.53 3.26
CA VAL A 104 -1.04 -12.55 2.20
C VAL A 104 -1.32 -13.15 0.84
N VAL A 105 -2.15 -12.45 0.07
CA VAL A 105 -2.46 -12.77 -1.33
C VAL A 105 -1.78 -11.74 -2.23
N MET A 106 -0.82 -12.17 -3.03
CA MET A 106 -0.20 -11.29 -4.02
C MET A 106 -0.93 -11.37 -5.36
N VAL A 107 -1.35 -10.23 -5.88
CA VAL A 107 -1.85 -10.13 -7.27
C VAL A 107 -0.66 -9.79 -8.17
N TYR A 108 -0.20 -10.78 -8.94
CA TYR A 108 0.97 -10.67 -9.80
C TYR A 108 0.57 -10.45 -11.26
N ALA A 109 1.27 -9.55 -11.93
CA ALA A 109 1.22 -9.41 -13.38
C ALA A 109 2.64 -9.13 -13.93
N PRO A 110 2.98 -9.59 -15.17
CA PRO A 110 4.26 -9.31 -15.80
C PRO A 110 4.59 -7.82 -15.82
N LEU A 111 5.87 -7.48 -15.61
CA LEU A 111 6.35 -6.09 -15.46
C LEU A 111 5.85 -5.18 -16.58
N GLU A 112 6.03 -5.57 -17.85
CA GLU A 112 5.65 -4.74 -18.99
C GLU A 112 4.14 -4.50 -19.07
N LEU A 113 3.34 -5.48 -18.65
CA LEU A 113 1.89 -5.35 -18.57
C LEU A 113 1.49 -4.37 -17.48
N ARG A 114 2.15 -4.42 -16.32
CA ARG A 114 1.91 -3.46 -15.22
C ARG A 114 2.31 -2.05 -15.61
N VAL A 115 3.47 -1.88 -16.25
CA VAL A 115 3.92 -0.58 -16.76
C VAL A 115 2.87 0.01 -17.71
N LYS A 116 2.46 -0.77 -18.72
CA LYS A 116 1.44 -0.34 -19.68
C LYS A 116 0.12 0.06 -19.00
N ARG A 117 -0.38 -0.76 -18.07
CA ARG A 117 -1.62 -0.49 -17.33
C ARG A 117 -1.52 0.77 -16.47
N ALA A 118 -0.39 0.94 -15.75
CA ALA A 118 -0.16 2.10 -14.91
C ALA A 118 -0.03 3.41 -15.72
N MET A 119 0.68 3.38 -16.86
CA MET A 119 0.74 4.53 -17.76
C MET A 119 -0.65 4.98 -18.23
N GLN A 120 -1.50 4.02 -18.60
CA GLN A 120 -2.86 4.33 -19.09
C GLN A 120 -3.77 4.85 -17.96
N ARG A 121 -3.71 4.24 -16.76
CA ARG A 121 -4.56 4.61 -15.63
C ARG A 121 -4.20 6.00 -15.08
N ASP A 122 -2.90 6.27 -14.93
CA ASP A 122 -2.39 7.44 -14.22
C ASP A 122 -2.01 8.59 -15.16
N ASN A 123 -2.11 8.39 -16.48
CA ASN A 123 -1.59 9.30 -17.51
C ASN A 123 -0.10 9.67 -17.24
N ALA A 124 0.69 8.70 -16.83
CA ALA A 124 2.08 8.85 -16.43
C ALA A 124 3.03 8.37 -17.53
N THR A 125 4.25 8.91 -17.55
CA THR A 125 5.29 8.44 -18.45
C THR A 125 5.85 7.09 -17.98
N GLU A 126 6.42 6.31 -18.91
CA GLU A 126 7.08 5.03 -18.58
C GLU A 126 8.16 5.22 -17.52
N GLN A 127 8.98 6.26 -17.64
CA GLN A 127 10.04 6.57 -16.68
C GLN A 127 9.50 6.79 -15.26
N GLN A 128 8.38 7.52 -15.13
CA GLN A 128 7.73 7.74 -13.83
C GLN A 128 7.19 6.45 -13.23
N VAL A 129 6.59 5.58 -14.05
CA VAL A 129 6.06 4.30 -13.61
C VAL A 129 7.20 3.38 -13.15
N ARG A 130 8.27 3.23 -13.97
CA ARG A 130 9.43 2.39 -13.63
C ARG A 130 10.14 2.91 -12.36
N ALA A 131 10.25 4.22 -12.18
CA ALA A 131 10.81 4.79 -10.95
C ALA A 131 10.00 4.42 -9.70
N ARG A 132 8.66 4.40 -9.77
CA ARG A 132 7.79 3.92 -8.67
C ARG A 132 7.99 2.43 -8.39
N ILE A 133 8.12 1.61 -9.43
CA ILE A 133 8.36 0.17 -9.27
C ILE A 133 9.70 -0.08 -8.59
N LEU A 134 10.77 0.61 -9.02
CA LEU A 134 12.10 0.48 -8.42
C LEU A 134 12.19 0.97 -6.97
N ALA A 135 11.25 1.82 -6.54
CA ALA A 135 11.17 2.28 -5.15
C ALA A 135 10.45 1.28 -4.22
N GLN A 136 9.86 0.23 -4.76
CA GLN A 136 9.20 -0.84 -4.00
C GLN A 136 10.10 -2.07 -3.90
N LEU A 137 9.75 -2.97 -2.99
CA LEU A 137 10.37 -4.29 -2.90
C LEU A 137 10.18 -5.05 -4.21
N ASP A 138 11.17 -5.86 -4.58
CA ASP A 138 11.14 -6.68 -5.79
C ASP A 138 9.92 -7.62 -5.81
N ASP A 139 9.32 -7.79 -6.98
CA ASP A 139 8.08 -8.57 -7.11
C ASP A 139 8.30 -10.06 -6.86
N GLU A 140 9.44 -10.62 -7.26
CA GLU A 140 9.73 -12.03 -7.01
C GLU A 140 10.01 -12.26 -5.52
N GLU A 141 10.59 -11.27 -4.82
CA GLU A 141 10.72 -11.32 -3.37
C GLU A 141 9.33 -11.27 -2.71
N LYS A 142 8.46 -10.33 -3.10
CA LYS A 142 7.07 -10.27 -2.61
C LYS A 142 6.33 -11.57 -2.86
N ARG A 143 6.51 -12.14 -4.06
CA ARG A 143 5.87 -13.39 -4.46
C ARG A 143 6.35 -14.58 -3.64
N SER A 144 7.62 -14.65 -3.32
CA SER A 144 8.18 -15.73 -2.49
C SER A 144 7.71 -15.67 -1.03
N ARG A 145 7.32 -14.49 -0.56
CA ARG A 145 6.85 -14.25 0.82
C ARG A 145 5.33 -14.37 0.95
N ALA A 146 4.58 -14.28 -0.14
CA ALA A 146 3.13 -14.36 -0.12
C ALA A 146 2.66 -15.81 0.03
N ASP A 147 1.61 -16.02 0.83
CA ASP A 147 0.99 -17.35 1.02
C ASP A 147 0.28 -17.82 -0.26
N PHE A 148 -0.29 -16.86 -1.01
CA PHE A 148 -0.99 -17.14 -2.26
C PHE A 148 -0.61 -16.14 -3.34
N THR A 149 -0.57 -16.59 -4.59
CA THR A 149 -0.37 -15.71 -5.76
C THR A 149 -1.52 -15.85 -6.74
N VAL A 150 -2.13 -14.71 -7.08
CA VAL A 150 -3.15 -14.60 -8.12
C VAL A 150 -2.53 -14.01 -9.37
N LEU A 151 -2.56 -14.74 -10.48
CA LEU A 151 -2.02 -14.27 -11.76
C LEU A 151 -3.05 -13.38 -12.47
N ASN A 152 -2.69 -12.13 -12.78
CA ASN A 152 -3.50 -11.15 -13.50
C ASN A 152 -2.78 -10.73 -14.80
N ASP A 153 -2.49 -11.67 -15.65
CA ASP A 153 -1.80 -11.45 -16.94
C ASP A 153 -2.74 -11.09 -18.11
N GLY A 154 -4.06 -11.13 -17.86
CA GLY A 154 -5.08 -10.85 -18.87
C GLY A 154 -5.45 -12.03 -19.76
N THR A 155 -4.91 -13.21 -19.51
CA THR A 155 -5.24 -14.45 -20.28
C THR A 155 -6.57 -15.04 -19.88
N VAL A 156 -7.04 -14.72 -18.67
CA VAL A 156 -8.34 -15.16 -18.13
C VAL A 156 -9.19 -13.96 -17.77
N PRO A 157 -10.50 -13.93 -18.07
CA PRO A 157 -11.40 -12.90 -17.55
C PRO A 157 -11.26 -12.77 -16.03
N VAL A 158 -11.36 -11.55 -15.49
CA VAL A 158 -11.14 -11.23 -14.06
C VAL A 158 -11.99 -12.08 -13.10
N SER A 159 -13.08 -12.69 -13.59
CA SER A 159 -13.94 -13.62 -12.86
C SER A 159 -13.34 -15.02 -12.60
N TYR A 160 -12.20 -15.36 -13.21
CA TYR A 160 -11.52 -16.66 -13.08
C TYR A 160 -10.03 -16.45 -12.79
N THR A 161 -9.70 -16.05 -11.59
CA THR A 161 -8.32 -15.98 -11.13
C THR A 161 -7.86 -17.36 -10.64
N HIS A 162 -6.76 -17.89 -11.26
CA HIS A 162 -6.10 -19.09 -10.77
C HIS A 162 -5.35 -18.75 -9.48
N LEU A 163 -5.85 -19.21 -8.36
CA LEU A 163 -5.10 -19.26 -7.11
C LEU A 163 -4.07 -20.40 -7.23
N ARG A 164 -2.78 -20.06 -7.29
CA ARG A 164 -1.72 -21.03 -7.03
C ARG A 164 -1.34 -20.91 -5.55
N ALA A 165 -1.77 -21.87 -4.75
CA ALA A 165 -1.21 -22.08 -3.44
C ALA A 165 0.27 -22.49 -3.62
N HIS A 166 1.19 -21.91 -2.86
CA HIS A 166 2.49 -22.52 -2.65
C HIS A 166 2.22 -23.82 -1.87
N GLU A 167 2.29 -24.95 -2.56
CA GLU A 167 2.42 -26.23 -1.88
C GLU A 167 3.75 -26.20 -1.13
N THR A 168 3.70 -25.92 0.15
CA THR A 168 4.76 -26.35 1.04
C THR A 168 4.67 -27.86 1.08
N CYS A 169 5.49 -28.55 0.28
CA CYS A 169 5.82 -29.94 0.54
C CYS A 169 6.46 -30.02 1.92
N ALA A 170 5.65 -30.28 2.91
CA ALA A 170 6.09 -30.91 4.13
C ALA A 170 6.08 -32.41 3.82
N ASP A 171 7.17 -32.89 3.22
CA ASP A 171 7.48 -34.31 3.23
C ASP A 171 7.89 -34.67 4.66
N LEU A 172 7.01 -35.46 5.30
CA LEU A 172 7.34 -36.31 6.42
C LEU A 172 8.18 -37.49 5.96
#